data_62f23f70cc1d1103247e11cee0364cbb
#
_entry.id   62f23f70cc1d1103247e11cee0364cbb
#
_cell.length_a   1.000
_cell.length_b   1.000
_cell.length_c   1.000
_cell.angle_alpha   90.00
_cell.angle_beta   90.00
_cell.angle_gamma   90.00
#
_symmetry.space_group_name_H-M   'P 1'
#
loop_
_entity.id
_entity.type
_entity.pdbx_description
1 polymer ?
#
loop_
_entity_poly.entity_id
_entity_poly.type
_entity_poly.pdbx_seq_one_letter_code
_entity_poly.pdbx_strand_id
1 'polypeptide(L)'
;MKQLLSNQVNRRRLLAGMGAFTGIMLSGQRSSVLAQTRFSSYPFTLGVASGDPLPDGVVLWTRLAPDPLNGGGMPPGDVTVTCTIATDAALQNVIRRESAIARATMGHSVHLEVSGLEPGRHYWYRFEAGGEESPVGRTRTAPAPGTPLSQFKFAFVSCQDYQNGFFTAYENLAREDLDLVIHLGDYIYEYGPDPEAVRQHNGPEIVSLDDYRNRYALYRLDPNLRATHAAFPWTFTWDDHEVDNNYANFVPEDEQSARDFAVRRAIAYQVYYEHMPMRRPSAARGAFLTLYRRLSFGDLVTFNVLDTRQYRTDQPCGDQFGPRCDEALSTAATMTGQRQESWLFSGLNRSTTRWNVLAQQTMFSQFNFGNTQFLPGDFFNPDQ
;
A
#
# COMPACT_ATOMS: atom_id res chain seq x y z
N MET A 1 13.14 -58.74 -1.44
CA MET A 1 14.18 -59.30 -2.28
C MET A 1 14.70 -58.19 -3.15
N LYS A 2 15.75 -57.52 -2.69
CA LYS A 2 17.09 -57.33 -3.24
C LYS A 2 17.06 -56.89 -4.73
N GLN A 3 17.59 -55.73 -5.16
CA GLN A 3 18.99 -55.31 -5.00
C GLN A 3 19.16 -53.82 -5.29
N LEU A 4 19.92 -53.15 -4.44
CA LEU A 4 20.60 -51.88 -4.60
C LEU A 4 21.66 -51.96 -5.72
N LEU A 5 21.84 -50.89 -6.48
CA LEU A 5 23.12 -50.63 -7.13
C LEU A 5 23.46 -49.15 -6.94
N SER A 6 24.48 -48.94 -6.12
CA SER A 6 25.22 -47.70 -5.91
C SER A 6 26.17 -47.47 -7.08
N ASN A 7 26.16 -46.27 -7.71
CA ASN A 7 27.23 -45.85 -8.56
C ASN A 7 28.05 -44.76 -7.85
N GLN A 8 29.17 -45.17 -7.28
CA GLN A 8 30.26 -44.29 -6.86
C GLN A 8 31.02 -43.77 -8.09
N VAL A 9 31.02 -42.45 -8.27
CA VAL A 9 31.88 -41.81 -9.27
C VAL A 9 33.28 -41.62 -8.68
N ASN A 10 34.26 -42.28 -9.30
CA ASN A 10 35.61 -42.39 -8.88
C ASN A 10 36.43 -41.10 -9.24
N ARG A 11 36.93 -40.40 -8.22
CA ARG A 11 37.64 -39.09 -8.31
C ARG A 11 39.01 -39.13 -9.02
N ARG A 12 39.44 -40.27 -9.62
CA ARG A 12 40.78 -40.45 -10.20
C ARG A 12 40.87 -40.34 -11.71
N ARG A 13 39.81 -39.94 -12.44
CA ARG A 13 39.82 -39.79 -13.91
C ARG A 13 39.75 -38.33 -14.41
N LEU A 14 39.98 -37.35 -13.55
CA LEU A 14 39.93 -35.92 -13.92
C LEU A 14 41.30 -35.25 -14.06
N LEU A 15 42.39 -36.03 -14.07
CA LEU A 15 43.77 -35.50 -14.13
C LEU A 15 44.62 -36.09 -15.26
N ALA A 16 44.07 -36.33 -16.43
CA ALA A 16 44.86 -36.72 -17.60
C ALA A 16 44.30 -36.03 -18.86
N GLY A 17 44.76 -34.83 -19.13
CA GLY A 17 44.38 -34.07 -20.34
C GLY A 17 44.95 -32.66 -20.38
N MET A 18 46.19 -32.46 -19.90
CA MET A 18 46.97 -31.26 -20.21
C MET A 18 47.73 -31.46 -21.52
N GLY A 19 47.10 -31.07 -22.62
CA GLY A 19 47.74 -30.94 -23.94
C GLY A 19 47.76 -29.48 -24.33
N ALA A 20 48.94 -28.96 -24.57
CA ALA A 20 49.22 -27.56 -24.92
C ALA A 20 48.48 -27.09 -26.17
N PHE A 21 47.73 -25.98 -26.04
CA PHE A 21 47.36 -25.12 -27.13
C PHE A 21 47.70 -23.68 -26.74
N THR A 22 48.80 -23.22 -27.32
CA THR A 22 49.19 -21.80 -27.34
C THR A 22 48.27 -21.10 -28.33
N GLY A 23 47.16 -20.57 -27.85
CA GLY A 23 46.18 -19.79 -28.62
C GLY A 23 46.15 -18.36 -28.11
N ILE A 24 46.43 -17.43 -28.97
CA ILE A 24 46.45 -15.98 -28.86
C ILE A 24 45.28 -15.46 -28.00
N MET A 25 45.62 -14.87 -26.83
CA MET A 25 44.66 -14.11 -25.99
C MET A 25 44.34 -12.79 -26.72
N LEU A 26 43.34 -12.80 -27.58
CA LEU A 26 42.58 -11.61 -27.89
C LEU A 26 41.69 -11.33 -26.66
N SER A 27 42.15 -10.45 -25.80
CA SER A 27 41.35 -9.87 -24.69
C SER A 27 40.25 -9.00 -25.27
N GLY A 28 39.24 -9.64 -25.83
CA GLY A 28 37.95 -9.00 -26.04
C GLY A 28 37.31 -8.81 -24.69
N GLN A 29 37.45 -7.63 -24.08
CA GLN A 29 36.52 -7.17 -23.08
C GLN A 29 35.11 -7.19 -23.71
N ARG A 30 34.39 -8.28 -23.51
CA ARG A 30 32.96 -8.28 -23.69
C ARG A 30 32.40 -7.43 -22.55
N SER A 31 32.36 -6.12 -22.76
CA SER A 31 31.38 -5.30 -22.04
C SER A 31 30.04 -5.95 -22.29
N SER A 32 29.52 -6.67 -21.32
CA SER A 32 28.13 -7.07 -21.33
C SER A 32 27.35 -5.77 -21.27
N VAL A 33 26.99 -5.22 -22.42
CA VAL A 33 25.93 -4.23 -22.52
C VAL A 33 24.72 -4.97 -21.98
N LEU A 34 24.42 -4.75 -20.70
CA LEU A 34 23.15 -5.17 -20.12
C LEU A 34 22.09 -4.60 -21.05
N ALA A 35 21.35 -5.47 -21.72
CA ALA A 35 20.30 -5.03 -22.62
C ALA A 35 19.38 -4.11 -21.82
N GLN A 36 19.38 -2.83 -22.19
CA GLN A 36 18.54 -1.84 -21.53
C GLN A 36 17.09 -2.26 -21.72
N THR A 37 16.34 -2.38 -20.64
CA THR A 37 14.92 -2.70 -20.72
C THR A 37 14.24 -1.65 -21.59
N ARG A 38 13.54 -2.10 -22.64
CA ARG A 38 12.75 -1.22 -23.51
C ARG A 38 11.28 -1.37 -23.16
N PHE A 39 10.62 -0.25 -22.93
CA PHE A 39 9.18 -0.20 -22.68
C PHE A 39 8.43 0.09 -23.98
N SER A 40 7.19 -0.37 -24.07
CA SER A 40 6.29 -0.06 -25.21
C SER A 40 5.84 1.41 -25.22
N SER A 41 5.76 2.02 -24.05
CA SER A 41 5.43 3.42 -23.80
C SER A 41 6.03 3.87 -22.47
N TYR A 42 5.81 5.12 -22.08
CA TYR A 42 6.29 5.66 -20.79
C TYR A 42 5.83 4.81 -19.61
N PRO A 43 6.76 4.30 -18.76
CA PRO A 43 6.42 3.29 -17.76
C PRO A 43 5.90 3.85 -16.42
N PHE A 44 6.21 5.13 -16.08
CA PHE A 44 5.83 5.72 -14.78
C PHE A 44 4.46 6.40 -14.81
N THR A 45 3.50 5.80 -15.50
CA THR A 45 2.14 6.33 -15.73
C THR A 45 1.38 6.60 -14.43
N LEU A 46 1.62 5.78 -13.39
CA LEU A 46 0.96 5.89 -12.09
C LEU A 46 1.69 6.84 -11.11
N GLY A 47 2.75 7.51 -11.60
CA GLY A 47 3.51 8.48 -10.82
C GLY A 47 4.36 7.88 -9.72
N VAL A 48 4.60 8.68 -8.69
CA VAL A 48 5.42 8.32 -7.52
C VAL A 48 4.65 8.62 -6.23
N ALA A 49 5.05 7.96 -5.14
CA ALA A 49 4.49 8.21 -3.82
C ALA A 49 5.54 7.95 -2.74
N SER A 50 5.32 8.46 -1.55
CA SER A 50 6.10 8.11 -0.37
C SER A 50 5.19 7.84 0.82
N GLY A 51 5.65 7.03 1.76
CA GLY A 51 4.82 6.70 2.92
C GLY A 51 5.58 6.20 4.13
N ASP A 52 4.82 5.97 5.19
CA ASP A 52 5.27 5.47 6.49
C ASP A 52 6.57 6.14 6.97
N PRO A 53 6.58 7.49 7.12
CA PRO A 53 7.78 8.23 7.52
C PRO A 53 8.20 7.87 8.94
N LEU A 54 9.49 7.56 9.10
CA LEU A 54 10.17 7.40 10.37
C LEU A 54 11.20 8.51 10.54
N PRO A 55 11.75 8.71 11.74
CA PRO A 55 12.75 9.76 11.98
C PRO A 55 13.99 9.65 11.09
N ASP A 56 14.37 8.44 10.72
CA ASP A 56 15.56 8.16 9.92
C ASP A 56 15.26 7.63 8.53
N GLY A 57 13.98 7.59 8.10
CA GLY A 57 13.68 6.98 6.81
C GLY A 57 12.24 7.07 6.37
N VAL A 58 12.00 6.61 5.13
CA VAL A 58 10.71 6.67 4.44
C VAL A 58 10.63 5.55 3.42
N VAL A 59 9.42 5.15 3.04
CA VAL A 59 9.19 4.31 1.87
C VAL A 59 9.00 5.20 0.65
N LEU A 60 9.75 4.95 -0.42
CA LEU A 60 9.56 5.56 -1.73
C LEU A 60 8.95 4.52 -2.67
N TRP A 61 7.94 4.92 -3.41
CA TRP A 61 7.14 4.02 -4.24
C TRP A 61 7.00 4.52 -5.67
N THR A 62 7.00 3.58 -6.59
CA THR A 62 6.51 3.72 -7.96
C THR A 62 6.04 2.36 -8.48
N ARG A 63 5.36 2.35 -9.63
CA ARG A 63 5.03 1.12 -10.37
C ARG A 63 5.28 1.34 -11.84
N LEU A 64 5.97 0.39 -12.47
CA LEU A 64 6.16 0.39 -13.92
C LEU A 64 4.91 -0.20 -14.59
N ALA A 65 4.20 0.61 -15.35
CA ALA A 65 2.96 0.22 -16.02
C ALA A 65 2.77 1.00 -17.34
N PRO A 66 3.45 0.64 -18.44
CA PRO A 66 3.30 1.29 -19.73
C PRO A 66 1.87 1.27 -20.28
N ASP A 67 1.09 0.23 -19.96
CA ASP A 67 -0.33 0.11 -20.26
C ASP A 67 -1.10 -0.23 -18.97
N PRO A 68 -1.35 0.78 -18.11
CA PRO A 68 -1.79 0.58 -16.74
C PRO A 68 -3.17 -0.05 -16.59
N LEU A 69 -4.05 0.10 -17.58
CA LEU A 69 -5.43 -0.41 -17.53
C LEU A 69 -5.61 -1.80 -18.19
N ASN A 70 -4.53 -2.33 -18.78
CA ASN A 70 -4.55 -3.63 -19.45
C ASN A 70 -3.39 -4.51 -18.92
N GLY A 71 -3.40 -4.79 -17.61
CA GLY A 71 -2.41 -5.65 -16.98
C GLY A 71 -1.02 -5.03 -16.81
N GLY A 72 -0.87 -3.73 -17.01
CA GLY A 72 0.39 -2.98 -16.82
C GLY A 72 1.30 -2.90 -18.04
N GLY A 73 1.16 -3.80 -19.03
CA GLY A 73 1.92 -3.75 -20.29
C GLY A 73 3.43 -3.97 -20.16
N MET A 74 3.90 -4.53 -19.07
CA MET A 74 5.32 -4.80 -18.84
C MET A 74 5.79 -6.09 -19.54
N PRO A 75 7.04 -6.12 -20.02
CA PRO A 75 7.62 -7.38 -20.49
C PRO A 75 7.75 -8.37 -19.34
N PRO A 76 7.74 -9.69 -19.62
CA PRO A 76 7.97 -10.68 -18.58
C PRO A 76 9.39 -10.53 -17.97
N GLY A 77 9.47 -10.66 -16.64
CA GLY A 77 10.72 -10.58 -15.90
C GLY A 77 10.84 -9.35 -15.01
N ASP A 78 11.80 -9.43 -14.12
CA ASP A 78 12.10 -8.37 -13.16
C ASP A 78 12.90 -7.24 -13.83
N VAL A 79 12.66 -5.99 -13.41
CA VAL A 79 13.31 -4.80 -13.95
C VAL A 79 14.04 -4.05 -12.84
N THR A 80 15.29 -3.68 -13.09
CA THR A 80 16.04 -2.82 -12.17
C THR A 80 15.59 -1.38 -12.32
N VAL A 81 15.28 -0.75 -11.19
CA VAL A 81 14.89 0.66 -11.08
C VAL A 81 15.89 1.36 -10.17
N THR A 82 16.40 2.49 -10.60
CA THR A 82 17.28 3.34 -9.77
C THR A 82 16.46 4.50 -9.20
N CYS A 83 16.70 4.87 -7.95
CA CYS A 83 16.12 6.03 -7.29
C CYS A 83 17.23 7.01 -6.89
N THR A 84 17.10 8.26 -7.33
CA THR A 84 17.94 9.38 -6.90
C THR A 84 17.22 10.14 -5.80
N ILE A 85 17.92 10.43 -4.68
CA ILE A 85 17.40 11.15 -3.52
C ILE A 85 18.28 12.38 -3.30
N ALA A 86 17.64 13.54 -3.13
CA ALA A 86 18.30 14.82 -3.00
C ALA A 86 17.67 15.70 -1.90
N THR A 87 18.36 16.76 -1.53
CA THR A 87 17.86 17.75 -0.56
C THR A 87 17.23 18.98 -1.20
N ASP A 88 17.07 18.97 -2.53
CA ASP A 88 16.43 20.06 -3.30
C ASP A 88 15.58 19.48 -4.46
N ALA A 89 14.60 20.28 -4.88
CA ALA A 89 13.64 19.90 -5.92
C ALA A 89 14.25 19.74 -7.32
N ALA A 90 15.37 20.40 -7.58
CA ALA A 90 16.09 20.30 -8.86
C ALA A 90 17.01 19.06 -8.91
N LEU A 91 17.08 18.29 -7.83
CA LEU A 91 17.95 17.12 -7.65
C LEU A 91 19.44 17.42 -7.91
N GLN A 92 19.89 18.64 -7.59
CA GLN A 92 21.27 19.05 -7.74
C GLN A 92 22.15 18.55 -6.57
N ASN A 93 21.59 18.58 -5.34
CA ASN A 93 22.27 18.15 -4.13
C ASN A 93 21.88 16.68 -3.82
N VAL A 94 22.33 15.78 -4.68
CA VAL A 94 22.09 14.34 -4.53
C VAL A 94 22.85 13.81 -3.30
N ILE A 95 22.12 13.23 -2.37
CA ILE A 95 22.69 12.60 -1.17
C ILE A 95 22.84 11.08 -1.33
N ARG A 96 22.01 10.46 -2.20
CA ARG A 96 21.97 9.02 -2.37
C ARG A 96 21.42 8.61 -3.73
N ARG A 97 21.93 7.47 -4.23
CA ARG A 97 21.31 6.70 -5.32
C ARG A 97 21.21 5.26 -4.87
N GLU A 98 20.03 4.69 -5.00
CA GLU A 98 19.74 3.32 -4.62
C GLU A 98 19.06 2.59 -5.77
N SER A 99 19.22 1.27 -5.81
CA SER A 99 18.56 0.43 -6.81
C SER A 99 17.60 -0.51 -6.13
N ALA A 100 16.46 -0.73 -6.78
CA ALA A 100 15.44 -1.67 -6.39
C ALA A 100 15.03 -2.54 -7.57
N ILE A 101 14.38 -3.65 -7.30
CA ILE A 101 13.85 -4.55 -8.32
C ILE A 101 12.34 -4.42 -8.39
N ALA A 102 11.84 -3.96 -9.52
CA ALA A 102 10.44 -4.03 -9.88
C ALA A 102 10.12 -5.47 -10.31
N ARG A 103 9.52 -6.25 -9.42
CA ARG A 103 9.26 -7.68 -9.62
C ARG A 103 8.00 -7.93 -10.42
N ALA A 104 8.07 -8.78 -11.44
CA ALA A 104 6.90 -9.17 -12.22
C ALA A 104 5.80 -9.78 -11.36
N THR A 105 6.16 -10.59 -10.34
CA THR A 105 5.21 -11.19 -9.39
C THR A 105 4.49 -10.19 -8.49
N MET A 106 5.00 -8.94 -8.41
CA MET A 106 4.44 -7.84 -7.62
C MET A 106 3.93 -6.71 -8.53
N GLY A 107 3.43 -7.04 -9.72
CA GLY A 107 2.91 -6.08 -10.68
C GLY A 107 3.92 -4.98 -11.07
N HIS A 108 5.22 -5.25 -10.97
CA HIS A 108 6.31 -4.32 -11.18
C HIS A 108 6.26 -3.08 -10.27
N SER A 109 5.67 -3.19 -9.08
CA SER A 109 5.76 -2.16 -8.05
C SER A 109 7.12 -2.16 -7.37
N VAL A 110 7.54 -1.00 -6.90
CA VAL A 110 8.77 -0.76 -6.17
C VAL A 110 8.44 -0.19 -4.80
N HIS A 111 8.97 -0.82 -3.75
CA HIS A 111 8.95 -0.32 -2.38
C HIS A 111 10.40 -0.18 -1.94
N LEU A 112 10.95 1.03 -2.04
CA LEU A 112 12.30 1.34 -1.62
C LEU A 112 12.28 1.91 -0.21
N GLU A 113 12.66 1.11 0.79
CA GLU A 113 12.81 1.58 2.17
C GLU A 113 14.15 2.28 2.34
N VAL A 114 14.13 3.60 2.35
CA VAL A 114 15.31 4.43 2.58
C VAL A 114 15.49 4.63 4.08
N SER A 115 16.72 4.48 4.58
CA SER A 115 17.08 4.70 5.99
C SER A 115 18.35 5.56 6.12
N GLY A 116 18.64 6.06 7.32
CA GLY A 116 19.81 6.91 7.59
C GLY A 116 19.66 8.33 7.04
N LEU A 117 18.43 8.81 6.90
CA LEU A 117 18.09 10.21 6.63
C LEU A 117 18.06 11.01 7.92
N GLU A 118 18.18 12.34 7.81
CA GLU A 118 18.03 13.25 8.95
C GLU A 118 16.55 13.40 9.33
N PRO A 119 16.19 13.47 10.62
CA PRO A 119 14.82 13.59 11.08
C PRO A 119 14.21 14.97 10.79
N GLY A 120 12.90 15.00 10.53
CA GLY A 120 12.12 16.21 10.33
C GLY A 120 12.46 16.99 9.06
N ARG A 121 13.11 16.38 8.10
CA ARG A 121 13.65 17.04 6.92
C ARG A 121 12.92 16.64 5.65
N HIS A 122 12.76 17.60 4.71
CA HIS A 122 12.27 17.33 3.37
C HIS A 122 13.36 16.75 2.48
N TYR A 123 12.92 15.83 1.59
CA TYR A 123 13.74 15.25 0.54
C TYR A 123 12.93 15.19 -0.75
N TRP A 124 13.64 15.17 -1.89
CA TRP A 124 13.08 14.98 -3.22
C TRP A 124 13.67 13.73 -3.83
N TYR A 125 12.89 13.05 -4.62
CA TYR A 125 13.31 11.79 -5.20
C TYR A 125 12.75 11.60 -6.60
N ARG A 126 13.44 10.81 -7.42
CA ARG A 126 13.05 10.45 -8.77
C ARG A 126 13.52 9.05 -9.07
N PHE A 127 12.65 8.27 -9.71
CA PHE A 127 12.99 6.94 -10.21
C PHE A 127 13.39 7.00 -11.68
N GLU A 128 14.24 6.02 -12.08
CA GLU A 128 14.73 5.83 -13.44
C GLU A 128 14.71 4.34 -13.78
N ALA A 129 14.22 3.98 -14.96
CA ALA A 129 14.25 2.62 -15.51
C ALA A 129 14.29 2.67 -17.03
N GLY A 130 15.16 1.87 -17.68
CA GLY A 130 15.22 1.77 -19.11
C GLY A 130 15.49 3.09 -19.86
N GLY A 131 16.08 4.09 -19.19
CA GLY A 131 16.32 5.42 -19.73
C GLY A 131 15.14 6.40 -19.58
N GLU A 132 14.03 5.95 -19.03
CA GLU A 132 12.86 6.79 -18.70
C GLU A 132 12.94 7.25 -17.25
N GLU A 133 12.49 8.48 -16.99
CA GLU A 133 12.50 9.12 -15.66
C GLU A 133 11.07 9.34 -15.18
N SER A 134 10.84 9.11 -13.88
CA SER A 134 9.56 9.42 -13.24
C SER A 134 9.42 10.94 -12.99
N PRO A 135 8.22 11.44 -12.64
CA PRO A 135 8.10 12.73 -11.98
C PRO A 135 8.95 12.80 -10.72
N VAL A 136 9.32 14.00 -10.30
CA VAL A 136 9.96 14.24 -9.00
C VAL A 136 8.90 14.21 -7.90
N GLY A 137 9.13 13.38 -6.88
CA GLY A 137 8.34 13.37 -5.66
C GLY A 137 9.03 14.13 -4.53
N ARG A 138 8.25 14.69 -3.61
CA ARG A 138 8.70 15.28 -2.35
C ARG A 138 8.25 14.37 -1.19
N THR A 139 9.10 14.24 -0.21
CA THR A 139 8.78 13.52 1.04
C THR A 139 9.36 14.24 2.25
N ARG A 140 9.00 13.78 3.44
CA ARG A 140 9.53 14.27 4.70
C ARG A 140 9.70 13.13 5.68
N THR A 141 10.83 13.10 6.39
CA THR A 141 11.03 12.20 7.54
C THR A 141 10.26 12.71 8.76
N ALA A 142 9.88 11.81 9.64
CA ALA A 142 9.28 12.20 10.92
C ALA A 142 10.32 12.94 11.79
N PRO A 143 9.91 13.91 12.61
CA PRO A 143 10.75 14.46 13.66
C PRO A 143 11.20 13.36 14.64
N ALA A 144 12.40 13.51 15.20
CA ALA A 144 12.90 12.55 16.19
C ALA A 144 11.98 12.48 17.42
N PRO A 145 11.85 11.28 18.05
CA PRO A 145 11.07 11.14 19.28
C PRO A 145 11.50 12.15 20.36
N GLY A 146 10.51 12.76 21.01
CA GLY A 146 10.75 13.75 22.05
C GLY A 146 11.17 15.14 21.56
N THR A 147 11.34 15.36 20.26
CA THR A 147 11.56 16.71 19.70
C THR A 147 10.34 17.58 19.98
N PRO A 148 10.49 18.74 20.66
CA PRO A 148 9.38 19.66 20.88
C PRO A 148 8.84 20.21 19.58
N LEU A 149 7.56 20.03 19.32
CA LEU A 149 6.86 20.57 18.17
C LEU A 149 5.78 21.56 18.60
N SER A 150 5.74 22.74 17.94
CA SER A 150 4.68 23.72 18.14
C SER A 150 3.43 23.38 17.32
N GLN A 151 3.61 22.70 16.18
CA GLN A 151 2.53 22.29 15.29
C GLN A 151 2.90 21.03 14.50
N PHE A 152 1.88 20.34 14.03
CA PHE A 152 1.94 19.26 13.04
C PHE A 152 0.69 19.35 12.18
N LYS A 153 0.86 19.49 10.86
CA LYS A 153 -0.24 19.68 9.92
C LYS A 153 -0.47 18.40 9.16
N PHE A 154 -1.64 17.86 9.24
CA PHE A 154 -2.01 16.66 8.49
C PHE A 154 -3.41 16.78 7.91
N ALA A 155 -3.66 16.07 6.85
CA ALA A 155 -5.00 15.83 6.32
C ALA A 155 -5.34 14.35 6.44
N PHE A 156 -6.62 14.04 6.54
CA PHE A 156 -7.13 12.69 6.37
C PHE A 156 -8.18 12.69 5.26
N VAL A 157 -8.25 11.58 4.54
CA VAL A 157 -9.15 11.37 3.40
C VAL A 157 -9.65 9.92 3.43
N SER A 158 -10.84 9.69 2.90
CA SER A 158 -11.46 8.36 2.76
C SER A 158 -12.52 8.36 1.67
N CYS A 159 -13.07 7.19 1.34
CA CYS A 159 -14.30 7.04 0.56
C CYS A 159 -14.25 7.81 -0.77
N GLN A 160 -13.15 7.64 -1.51
CA GLN A 160 -12.89 8.37 -2.76
C GLN A 160 -13.51 7.66 -3.97
N ASP A 161 -14.83 7.47 -4.00
CA ASP A 161 -15.48 6.79 -5.11
C ASP A 161 -15.25 7.50 -6.45
N TYR A 162 -14.56 6.79 -7.36
CA TYR A 162 -14.22 7.30 -8.69
C TYR A 162 -15.45 7.63 -9.52
N GLN A 163 -16.53 6.89 -9.37
CA GLN A 163 -17.73 7.05 -10.16
C GLN A 163 -18.55 8.26 -9.75
N ASN A 164 -18.53 8.63 -8.46
CA ASN A 164 -19.39 9.67 -7.89
C ASN A 164 -18.87 11.11 -8.07
N GLY A 165 -17.71 11.31 -8.69
CA GLY A 165 -17.20 12.65 -8.93
C GLY A 165 -15.76 12.72 -9.40
N PHE A 166 -15.25 13.94 -9.55
CA PHE A 166 -13.85 14.20 -9.83
C PHE A 166 -13.09 14.45 -8.53
N PHE A 167 -11.82 14.08 -8.48
CA PHE A 167 -10.97 14.23 -7.30
C PHE A 167 -10.44 15.67 -7.10
N THR A 168 -11.33 16.67 -7.21
CA THR A 168 -10.98 18.09 -7.09
C THR A 168 -10.50 18.47 -5.69
N ALA A 169 -10.92 17.76 -4.65
CA ALA A 169 -10.40 17.97 -3.30
C ALA A 169 -8.88 17.75 -3.23
N TYR A 170 -8.35 16.78 -3.98
CA TYR A 170 -6.91 16.53 -4.03
C TYR A 170 -6.13 17.63 -4.75
N GLU A 171 -6.74 18.34 -5.71
CA GLU A 171 -6.11 19.49 -6.32
C GLU A 171 -5.82 20.61 -5.28
N ASN A 172 -6.77 20.86 -4.39
CA ASN A 172 -6.58 21.81 -3.31
C ASN A 172 -5.60 21.26 -2.27
N LEU A 173 -5.74 19.98 -1.90
CA LEU A 173 -4.86 19.33 -0.94
C LEU A 173 -3.38 19.40 -1.35
N ALA A 174 -3.09 19.22 -2.65
CA ALA A 174 -1.72 19.28 -3.18
C ALA A 174 -1.05 20.66 -3.03
N ARG A 175 -1.84 21.73 -2.81
CA ARG A 175 -1.37 23.10 -2.62
C ARG A 175 -1.16 23.49 -1.15
N GLU A 176 -1.62 22.62 -0.23
CA GLU A 176 -1.46 22.83 1.20
C GLU A 176 -0.02 22.59 1.66
N ASP A 177 0.32 23.10 2.84
CA ASP A 177 1.59 22.84 3.51
C ASP A 177 1.39 21.80 4.61
N LEU A 178 1.47 20.52 4.23
CA LEU A 178 1.20 19.38 5.12
C LEU A 178 2.47 18.58 5.43
N ASP A 179 2.49 18.02 6.62
CA ASP A 179 3.50 17.07 7.09
C ASP A 179 3.17 15.63 6.74
N LEU A 180 1.86 15.29 6.64
CA LEU A 180 1.37 13.94 6.41
C LEU A 180 -0.03 13.97 5.79
N VAL A 181 -0.34 12.99 4.94
CA VAL A 181 -1.70 12.67 4.53
C VAL A 181 -2.02 11.24 5.01
N ILE A 182 -3.23 11.04 5.54
CA ILE A 182 -3.70 9.75 6.03
C ILE A 182 -4.90 9.31 5.20
N HIS A 183 -4.83 8.14 4.59
CA HIS A 183 -5.99 7.53 3.94
C HIS A 183 -6.63 6.52 4.89
N LEU A 184 -7.91 6.69 5.17
CA LEU A 184 -8.63 5.91 6.16
C LEU A 184 -9.43 4.74 5.57
N GLY A 185 -9.30 4.47 4.28
CA GLY A 185 -9.99 3.36 3.62
C GLY A 185 -10.88 3.82 2.47
N ASP A 186 -11.40 2.87 1.70
CA ASP A 186 -12.12 3.08 0.45
C ASP A 186 -11.28 3.87 -0.57
N TYR A 187 -10.04 3.43 -0.73
CA TYR A 187 -9.16 3.97 -1.75
C TYR A 187 -9.63 3.62 -3.17
N ILE A 188 -10.24 2.45 -3.31
CA ILE A 188 -10.94 1.99 -4.52
C ILE A 188 -12.32 1.45 -4.13
N TYR A 189 -13.17 1.26 -5.13
CA TYR A 189 -14.43 0.55 -5.01
C TYR A 189 -14.45 -0.61 -6.02
N GLU A 190 -14.93 -1.78 -5.59
CA GLU A 190 -14.91 -3.02 -6.35
C GLU A 190 -15.96 -3.11 -7.45
N TYR A 191 -17.04 -2.35 -7.34
CA TYR A 191 -18.21 -2.43 -8.21
C TYR A 191 -17.91 -2.25 -9.70
N GLY A 192 -18.77 -2.80 -10.53
CA GLY A 192 -18.80 -2.56 -11.97
C GLY A 192 -19.15 -1.11 -12.34
N PRO A 193 -19.21 -0.78 -13.65
CA PRO A 193 -19.55 0.57 -14.08
C PRO A 193 -21.02 0.89 -13.82
N ASP A 194 -21.28 2.07 -13.26
CA ASP A 194 -22.61 2.65 -13.16
C ASP A 194 -22.87 3.57 -14.37
N PRO A 195 -23.85 3.25 -15.21
CA PRO A 195 -24.16 4.05 -16.41
C PRO A 195 -24.56 5.50 -16.14
N GLU A 196 -25.07 5.79 -14.91
CA GLU A 196 -25.50 7.13 -14.51
C GLU A 196 -24.40 7.93 -13.81
N ALA A 197 -23.26 7.30 -13.54
CA ALA A 197 -22.16 7.93 -12.83
C ALA A 197 -21.43 9.00 -13.67
N VAL A 198 -20.78 9.94 -12.96
CA VAL A 198 -19.97 11.03 -13.57
C VAL A 198 -18.76 10.48 -14.32
N ARG A 199 -18.15 9.42 -13.81
CA ARG A 199 -17.08 8.62 -14.42
C ARG A 199 -17.43 7.15 -14.23
N GLN A 200 -16.92 6.28 -15.09
CA GLN A 200 -17.23 4.87 -14.99
C GLN A 200 -15.99 4.03 -14.69
N HIS A 201 -16.17 2.98 -13.91
CA HIS A 201 -15.17 1.95 -13.72
C HIS A 201 -14.88 1.21 -15.04
N ASN A 202 -13.65 0.75 -15.20
CA ASN A 202 -13.17 0.05 -16.38
C ASN A 202 -13.31 -1.47 -16.26
N GLY A 203 -14.52 -2.00 -16.30
CA GLY A 203 -14.77 -3.44 -16.19
C GLY A 203 -15.77 -3.80 -15.10
N PRO A 204 -16.15 -5.07 -15.00
CA PRO A 204 -17.13 -5.55 -14.02
C PRO A 204 -16.59 -5.41 -12.60
N GLU A 205 -17.35 -5.92 -11.63
CA GLU A 205 -16.86 -6.10 -10.28
C GLU A 205 -15.54 -6.87 -10.27
N ILE A 206 -14.60 -6.39 -9.46
CA ILE A 206 -13.24 -6.91 -9.46
C ILE A 206 -13.10 -8.12 -8.53
N VAL A 207 -12.52 -9.22 -9.07
CA VAL A 207 -12.26 -10.45 -8.31
C VAL A 207 -10.90 -11.07 -8.62
N SER A 208 -10.35 -10.81 -9.81
CA SER A 208 -9.05 -11.36 -10.21
C SER A 208 -7.89 -10.41 -9.89
N LEU A 209 -6.66 -10.94 -9.93
CA LEU A 209 -5.45 -10.17 -9.71
C LEU A 209 -5.32 -8.99 -10.68
N ASP A 210 -5.62 -9.20 -11.94
CA ASP A 210 -5.53 -8.15 -12.96
C ASP A 210 -6.66 -7.13 -12.84
N ASP A 211 -7.87 -7.54 -12.41
CA ASP A 211 -8.97 -6.62 -12.16
C ASP A 211 -8.62 -5.63 -11.05
N TYR A 212 -8.14 -6.14 -9.90
CA TYR A 212 -7.69 -5.27 -8.81
C TYR A 212 -6.56 -4.35 -9.24
N ARG A 213 -5.54 -4.85 -9.97
CA ARG A 213 -4.44 -4.02 -10.47
C ARG A 213 -4.91 -2.92 -11.41
N ASN A 214 -5.84 -3.23 -12.32
CA ASN A 214 -6.41 -2.29 -13.25
C ASN A 214 -7.28 -1.25 -12.54
N ARG A 215 -8.04 -1.65 -11.50
CA ARG A 215 -8.85 -0.75 -10.70
C ARG A 215 -7.98 0.24 -9.91
N TYR A 216 -6.95 -0.20 -9.23
CA TYR A 216 -5.99 0.70 -8.57
C TYR A 216 -5.31 1.62 -9.59
N ALA A 217 -4.97 1.11 -10.76
CA ALA A 217 -4.37 1.92 -11.83
C ALA A 217 -5.34 3.01 -12.30
N LEU A 218 -6.62 2.69 -12.49
CA LEU A 218 -7.65 3.66 -12.88
C LEU A 218 -7.70 4.85 -11.91
N TYR A 219 -7.75 4.59 -10.61
CA TYR A 219 -7.76 5.63 -9.57
C TYR A 219 -6.46 6.43 -9.57
N ARG A 220 -5.31 5.75 -9.67
CA ARG A 220 -3.97 6.37 -9.68
C ARG A 220 -3.69 7.18 -10.95
N LEU A 221 -4.43 6.99 -12.03
CA LEU A 221 -4.33 7.81 -13.24
C LEU A 221 -4.96 9.19 -13.06
N ASP A 222 -5.78 9.43 -12.03
CA ASP A 222 -6.30 10.76 -11.74
C ASP A 222 -5.14 11.73 -11.44
N PRO A 223 -5.03 12.85 -12.18
CA PRO A 223 -3.89 13.76 -12.08
C PRO A 223 -3.79 14.44 -10.71
N ASN A 224 -4.92 14.74 -10.07
CA ASN A 224 -4.95 15.42 -8.77
C ASN A 224 -4.51 14.48 -7.65
N LEU A 225 -4.98 13.23 -7.68
CA LEU A 225 -4.54 12.19 -6.74
C LEU A 225 -3.04 11.90 -6.90
N ARG A 226 -2.53 11.79 -8.14
CA ARG A 226 -1.08 11.63 -8.38
C ARG A 226 -0.26 12.81 -7.86
N ALA A 227 -0.71 14.03 -8.10
CA ALA A 227 -0.01 15.23 -7.62
C ALA A 227 0.09 15.24 -6.10
N THR A 228 -0.98 14.89 -5.39
CA THR A 228 -0.99 14.82 -3.93
C THR A 228 -0.09 13.71 -3.40
N HIS A 229 -0.06 12.55 -4.07
CA HIS A 229 0.88 11.48 -3.73
C HIS A 229 2.34 11.88 -3.91
N ALA A 230 2.64 12.64 -4.95
CA ALA A 230 3.99 13.14 -5.19
C ALA A 230 4.41 14.26 -4.22
N ALA A 231 3.45 14.98 -3.63
CA ALA A 231 3.71 16.15 -2.79
C ALA A 231 4.00 15.84 -1.32
N PHE A 232 3.46 14.74 -0.77
CA PHE A 232 3.50 14.46 0.66
C PHE A 232 3.83 13.00 0.95
N PRO A 233 4.38 12.70 2.15
CA PRO A 233 4.35 11.34 2.68
C PRO A 233 2.94 10.99 3.14
N TRP A 234 2.58 9.72 2.95
CA TRP A 234 1.27 9.18 3.30
C TRP A 234 1.38 8.07 4.34
N THR A 235 0.28 7.83 5.05
CA THR A 235 0.02 6.56 5.72
C THR A 235 -1.37 6.09 5.38
N PHE A 236 -1.59 4.77 5.43
CA PHE A 236 -2.79 4.14 4.91
C PHE A 236 -3.37 3.14 5.90
N THR A 237 -4.67 3.08 5.93
CA THR A 237 -5.41 1.89 6.31
C THR A 237 -6.48 1.65 5.25
N TRP A 238 -7.02 0.46 5.21
CA TRP A 238 -8.14 0.13 4.32
C TRP A 238 -9.45 0.18 5.08
N ASP A 239 -10.57 0.14 4.32
CA ASP A 239 -11.85 -0.28 4.84
C ASP A 239 -12.30 -1.56 4.11
N ASP A 240 -13.53 -1.69 3.69
CA ASP A 240 -14.07 -2.89 3.05
C ASP A 240 -13.86 -2.90 1.54
N HIS A 241 -14.14 -1.80 0.86
CA HIS A 241 -14.12 -1.72 -0.61
C HIS A 241 -12.77 -2.02 -1.27
N GLU A 242 -11.68 -2.03 -0.52
CA GLU A 242 -10.41 -2.55 -1.01
C GLU A 242 -10.43 -4.07 -1.24
N VAL A 243 -11.44 -4.77 -0.69
CA VAL A 243 -11.62 -6.22 -0.83
C VAL A 243 -13.01 -6.55 -1.35
N ASP A 244 -14.05 -6.24 -0.58
CA ASP A 244 -15.45 -6.59 -0.82
C ASP A 244 -16.31 -5.82 0.18
N ASN A 245 -17.40 -5.17 -0.29
CA ASN A 245 -18.27 -4.37 0.56
C ASN A 245 -18.64 -5.13 1.83
N ASN A 246 -18.64 -4.43 2.95
CA ASN A 246 -19.00 -4.92 4.28
C ASN A 246 -18.34 -6.24 4.74
N TYR A 247 -17.28 -6.71 4.09
CA TYR A 247 -16.64 -7.95 4.56
C TYR A 247 -16.14 -7.84 6.01
N ALA A 248 -16.28 -8.92 6.74
CA ALA A 248 -15.79 -9.03 8.11
C ALA A 248 -14.85 -10.24 8.25
N ASN A 249 -13.54 -10.01 8.42
CA ASN A 249 -12.56 -11.09 8.51
C ASN A 249 -12.63 -12.03 7.29
N PHE A 250 -13.13 -13.26 7.43
CA PHE A 250 -13.36 -14.24 6.36
C PHE A 250 -14.84 -14.39 5.98
N VAL A 251 -15.68 -13.47 6.39
CA VAL A 251 -17.09 -13.40 6.00
C VAL A 251 -17.22 -12.41 4.86
N PRO A 252 -17.61 -12.81 3.65
CA PRO A 252 -17.90 -11.92 2.53
C PRO A 252 -19.26 -11.24 2.71
N GLU A 253 -19.55 -10.21 1.93
CA GLU A 253 -20.89 -9.62 1.86
C GLU A 253 -21.89 -10.59 1.22
N ASP A 254 -21.52 -11.13 0.07
CA ASP A 254 -22.36 -11.99 -0.76
C ASP A 254 -22.20 -13.47 -0.43
N GLU A 255 -23.11 -14.30 -0.97
CA GLU A 255 -23.06 -15.76 -0.89
C GLU A 255 -21.86 -16.34 -1.69
N GLN A 256 -20.64 -16.00 -1.31
CA GLN A 256 -19.41 -16.58 -1.82
C GLN A 256 -19.00 -17.78 -0.96
N SER A 257 -18.35 -18.78 -1.57
CA SER A 257 -17.73 -19.83 -0.76
C SER A 257 -16.58 -19.25 0.07
N ALA A 258 -16.42 -19.73 1.31
CA ALA A 258 -15.29 -19.29 2.17
C ALA A 258 -13.90 -19.48 1.50
N ARG A 259 -13.79 -20.48 0.62
CA ARG A 259 -12.57 -20.72 -0.14
C ARG A 259 -12.33 -19.65 -1.20
N ASP A 260 -13.34 -19.30 -1.97
CA ASP A 260 -13.22 -18.33 -3.07
C ASP A 260 -13.00 -16.94 -2.48
N PHE A 261 -13.69 -16.59 -1.41
CA PHE A 261 -13.47 -15.35 -0.69
C PHE A 261 -12.04 -15.27 -0.10
N ALA A 262 -11.51 -16.35 0.47
CA ALA A 262 -10.12 -16.35 0.95
C ALA A 262 -9.11 -16.11 -0.18
N VAL A 263 -9.39 -16.56 -1.40
CA VAL A 263 -8.58 -16.27 -2.59
C VAL A 263 -8.72 -14.82 -3.01
N ARG A 264 -9.96 -14.29 -3.11
CA ARG A 264 -10.24 -12.87 -3.41
C ARG A 264 -9.51 -11.96 -2.42
N ARG A 265 -9.65 -12.23 -1.13
CA ARG A 265 -8.97 -11.49 -0.06
C ARG A 265 -7.44 -11.51 -0.19
N ALA A 266 -6.84 -12.66 -0.51
CA ALA A 266 -5.40 -12.77 -0.71
C ALA A 266 -4.92 -11.92 -1.91
N ILE A 267 -5.68 -11.92 -3.00
CA ILE A 267 -5.43 -11.09 -4.19
C ILE A 267 -5.53 -9.61 -3.83
N ALA A 268 -6.63 -9.20 -3.20
CA ALA A 268 -6.88 -7.83 -2.80
C ALA A 268 -5.76 -7.29 -1.88
N TYR A 269 -5.33 -8.06 -0.89
CA TYR A 269 -4.25 -7.70 0.03
C TYR A 269 -2.90 -7.56 -0.66
N GLN A 270 -2.60 -8.45 -1.62
CA GLN A 270 -1.39 -8.32 -2.44
C GLN A 270 -1.42 -7.03 -3.24
N VAL A 271 -2.52 -6.75 -3.95
CA VAL A 271 -2.63 -5.60 -4.83
C VAL A 271 -2.68 -4.29 -4.05
N TYR A 272 -3.32 -4.29 -2.87
CA TYR A 272 -3.24 -3.16 -1.95
C TYR A 272 -1.79 -2.82 -1.60
N TYR A 273 -1.01 -3.81 -1.16
CA TYR A 273 0.40 -3.60 -0.88
C TYR A 273 1.17 -3.16 -2.13
N GLU A 274 0.90 -3.72 -3.30
CA GLU A 274 1.56 -3.33 -4.56
C GLU A 274 1.37 -1.83 -4.89
N HIS A 275 0.29 -1.19 -4.40
CA HIS A 275 -0.05 0.21 -4.75
C HIS A 275 0.17 1.22 -3.63
N MET A 276 0.33 0.78 -2.38
CA MET A 276 0.53 1.66 -1.24
C MET A 276 2.00 1.70 -0.80
N PRO A 277 2.59 2.89 -0.58
CA PRO A 277 3.97 3.04 -0.13
C PRO A 277 4.14 2.63 1.33
N MET A 278 3.95 1.34 1.61
CA MET A 278 4.06 0.75 2.94
C MET A 278 5.36 -0.02 3.13
N ARG A 279 5.77 -0.16 4.38
CA ARG A 279 6.97 -0.91 4.74
C ARG A 279 6.78 -2.42 4.58
N ARG A 280 7.89 -3.14 4.38
CA ARG A 280 7.91 -4.59 4.21
C ARG A 280 7.18 -5.40 5.29
N PRO A 281 7.17 -5.03 6.59
CA PRO A 281 6.35 -5.74 7.57
C PRO A 281 4.87 -5.79 7.25
N SER A 282 4.36 -4.81 6.47
CA SER A 282 2.99 -4.78 5.96
C SER A 282 2.80 -5.51 4.63
N ALA A 283 3.83 -6.22 4.10
CA ALA A 283 3.64 -7.02 2.90
C ALA A 283 2.66 -8.18 3.13
N ALA A 284 1.77 -8.38 2.18
CA ALA A 284 0.77 -9.43 2.23
C ALA A 284 1.41 -10.83 2.27
N ARG A 285 0.81 -11.72 3.06
CA ARG A 285 1.19 -13.14 3.17
C ARG A 285 -0.06 -14.01 2.96
N GLY A 286 -0.43 -14.21 1.69
CA GLY A 286 -1.73 -14.75 1.35
C GLY A 286 -2.85 -13.82 1.84
N ALA A 287 -3.88 -14.37 2.47
CA ALA A 287 -5.01 -13.60 3.00
C ALA A 287 -4.73 -12.89 4.34
N PHE A 288 -3.46 -12.57 4.65
CA PHE A 288 -3.05 -11.87 5.87
C PHE A 288 -2.07 -10.74 5.54
N LEU A 289 -2.25 -9.60 6.23
CA LEU A 289 -1.37 -8.44 6.16
C LEU A 289 -1.38 -7.74 7.53
N THR A 290 -0.24 -7.27 8.00
CA THR A 290 -0.19 -6.49 9.25
C THR A 290 -0.32 -5.01 8.91
N LEU A 291 -1.51 -4.44 9.12
CA LEU A 291 -1.79 -3.06 8.76
C LEU A 291 -1.72 -2.12 9.95
N TYR A 292 -2.23 -2.53 11.12
CA TYR A 292 -2.22 -1.68 12.30
C TYR A 292 -0.79 -1.41 12.80
N ARG A 293 -0.48 -0.15 13.00
CA ARG A 293 0.86 0.34 13.37
C ARG A 293 0.81 1.70 14.05
N ARG A 294 1.94 2.16 14.58
CA ARG A 294 2.10 3.49 15.16
C ARG A 294 3.12 4.30 14.41
N LEU A 295 2.80 5.59 14.27
CA LEU A 295 3.70 6.61 13.76
C LEU A 295 3.71 7.76 14.76
N SER A 296 4.89 8.11 15.27
CA SER A 296 5.04 9.20 16.24
C SER A 296 5.84 10.35 15.65
N PHE A 297 5.42 11.57 15.94
CA PHE A 297 6.02 12.79 15.42
C PHE A 297 6.40 13.72 16.58
N GLY A 298 7.69 13.75 16.88
CA GLY A 298 8.26 14.50 18.01
C GLY A 298 7.65 14.10 19.37
N ASP A 299 7.36 15.13 20.17
CA ASP A 299 6.61 15.03 21.44
C ASP A 299 5.11 15.32 21.26
N LEU A 300 4.66 15.64 20.04
CA LEU A 300 3.33 16.22 19.83
C LEU A 300 2.27 15.18 19.56
N VAL A 301 2.44 14.29 18.60
CA VAL A 301 1.37 13.38 18.17
C VAL A 301 1.86 11.97 17.86
N THR A 302 1.06 10.99 18.28
CA THR A 302 1.16 9.59 17.85
C THR A 302 -0.13 9.17 17.15
N PHE A 303 -0.02 8.72 15.92
CA PHE A 303 -1.09 8.09 15.17
C PHE A 303 -1.08 6.58 15.44
N ASN A 304 -2.19 6.07 15.94
CA ASN A 304 -2.46 4.65 16.06
C ASN A 304 -3.35 4.30 14.86
N VAL A 305 -2.75 3.77 13.82
CA VAL A 305 -3.46 3.32 12.61
C VAL A 305 -4.09 1.97 12.93
N LEU A 306 -5.40 1.86 12.76
CA LEU A 306 -6.17 0.66 13.07
C LEU A 306 -6.61 -0.06 11.80
N ASP A 307 -6.90 -1.34 11.96
CA ASP A 307 -7.50 -2.21 10.96
C ASP A 307 -8.83 -2.74 11.54
N THR A 308 -9.92 -2.27 11.03
CA THR A 308 -11.27 -2.58 11.55
C THR A 308 -11.97 -3.66 10.74
N ARG A 309 -11.32 -4.22 9.71
CA ARG A 309 -11.93 -5.23 8.84
C ARG A 309 -11.34 -6.63 9.03
N GLN A 310 -10.01 -6.75 9.12
CA GLN A 310 -9.35 -8.05 9.12
C GLN A 310 -9.60 -8.88 10.38
N TYR A 311 -9.93 -8.24 11.50
CA TYR A 311 -10.00 -8.89 12.82
C TYR A 311 -11.38 -8.81 13.45
N ARG A 312 -12.36 -8.18 12.79
CA ARG A 312 -13.69 -8.00 13.36
C ARG A 312 -14.51 -9.29 13.30
N THR A 313 -15.47 -9.38 14.19
CA THR A 313 -16.60 -10.30 14.04
C THR A 313 -17.50 -9.79 12.92
N ASP A 314 -18.34 -10.67 12.41
CA ASP A 314 -19.36 -10.30 11.46
C ASP A 314 -20.26 -9.18 12.00
N GLN A 315 -20.86 -8.39 11.13
CA GLN A 315 -21.75 -7.32 11.48
C GLN A 315 -22.98 -7.89 12.20
N PRO A 316 -23.30 -7.39 13.38
CA PRO A 316 -24.46 -7.90 14.11
C PRO A 316 -25.78 -7.43 13.48
N CYS A 317 -26.89 -8.04 13.90
CA CYS A 317 -28.24 -7.71 13.46
C CYS A 317 -28.50 -7.97 11.97
N GLY A 318 -27.76 -8.90 11.35
CA GLY A 318 -27.90 -9.27 9.95
C GLY A 318 -27.49 -8.17 8.99
N ASP A 319 -26.59 -7.29 9.41
CA ASP A 319 -26.05 -6.16 8.62
C ASP A 319 -27.17 -5.23 8.09
N GLN A 320 -28.17 -4.97 8.91
CA GLN A 320 -29.34 -4.19 8.50
C GLN A 320 -29.62 -3.04 9.47
N PHE A 321 -30.11 -1.92 8.92
CA PHE A 321 -30.68 -0.87 9.73
C PHE A 321 -31.90 -1.39 10.49
N GLY A 322 -31.87 -1.31 11.81
CA GLY A 322 -32.97 -1.79 12.64
C GLY A 322 -32.75 -1.55 14.14
N PRO A 323 -33.67 -2.06 14.96
CA PRO A 323 -33.52 -2.04 16.41
C PRO A 323 -32.26 -2.82 16.82
N ARG A 324 -31.58 -2.33 17.87
CA ARG A 324 -30.41 -3.02 18.43
C ARG A 324 -30.79 -4.44 18.86
N CYS A 325 -30.05 -5.41 18.38
CA CYS A 325 -30.23 -6.83 18.71
C CYS A 325 -29.23 -7.30 19.78
N ASP A 326 -29.45 -8.51 20.32
CA ASP A 326 -28.62 -9.09 21.38
C ASP A 326 -27.16 -9.34 20.87
N GLU A 327 -26.96 -9.60 19.59
CA GLU A 327 -25.65 -9.79 18.99
C GLU A 327 -24.79 -8.53 19.11
N ALA A 328 -25.36 -7.34 18.89
CA ALA A 328 -24.67 -6.07 19.04
C ALA A 328 -24.24 -5.77 20.48
N LEU A 329 -24.85 -6.44 21.47
CA LEU A 329 -24.51 -6.33 22.89
C LEU A 329 -23.63 -7.47 23.38
N SER A 330 -23.27 -8.40 22.50
CA SER A 330 -22.44 -9.55 22.85
C SER A 330 -21.03 -9.11 23.24
N THR A 331 -20.51 -9.62 24.33
CA THR A 331 -19.11 -9.42 24.73
C THR A 331 -18.12 -10.13 23.80
N ALA A 332 -18.61 -11.00 22.92
CA ALA A 332 -17.80 -11.65 21.88
C ALA A 332 -17.67 -10.76 20.63
N ALA A 333 -18.55 -9.77 20.45
CA ALA A 333 -18.46 -8.84 19.33
C ALA A 333 -17.21 -7.97 19.46
N THR A 334 -16.46 -7.86 18.39
CA THR A 334 -15.25 -7.04 18.34
C THR A 334 -15.02 -6.47 16.95
N MET A 335 -14.53 -5.24 16.88
CA MET A 335 -14.14 -4.59 15.64
C MET A 335 -12.63 -4.74 15.37
N THR A 336 -11.81 -4.79 16.40
CA THR A 336 -10.34 -4.79 16.31
C THR A 336 -9.69 -6.13 16.64
N GLY A 337 -10.45 -7.05 17.21
CA GLY A 337 -9.92 -8.30 17.75
C GLY A 337 -9.02 -8.07 18.99
N GLN A 338 -8.98 -9.04 19.88
CA GLN A 338 -8.30 -8.94 21.16
C GLN A 338 -6.81 -8.57 21.04
N ARG A 339 -6.13 -9.06 20.02
CA ARG A 339 -4.70 -8.81 19.83
C ARG A 339 -4.39 -7.35 19.51
N GLN A 340 -5.14 -6.78 18.58
CA GLN A 340 -4.98 -5.37 18.18
C GLN A 340 -5.42 -4.44 19.32
N GLU A 341 -6.51 -4.78 20.00
CA GLU A 341 -6.99 -4.04 21.18
C GLU A 341 -5.94 -3.99 22.29
N SER A 342 -5.36 -5.14 22.64
CA SER A 342 -4.27 -5.19 23.63
C SER A 342 -3.06 -4.38 23.22
N TRP A 343 -2.70 -4.41 21.92
CA TRP A 343 -1.63 -3.58 21.35
C TRP A 343 -1.97 -2.09 21.44
N LEU A 344 -3.21 -1.70 21.16
CA LEU A 344 -3.66 -0.32 21.25
C LEU A 344 -3.57 0.20 22.68
N PHE A 345 -4.20 -0.46 23.63
CA PHE A 345 -4.19 -0.06 25.05
C PHE A 345 -2.78 -0.02 25.64
N SER A 346 -1.97 -1.02 25.33
CA SER A 346 -0.57 -1.03 25.74
C SER A 346 0.21 0.17 25.19
N GLY A 347 -0.12 0.64 23.99
CA GLY A 347 0.51 1.80 23.41
C GLY A 347 0.02 3.11 24.01
N LEU A 348 -1.28 3.26 24.20
CA LEU A 348 -1.87 4.43 24.84
C LEU A 348 -1.31 4.62 26.25
N ASN A 349 -1.21 3.53 27.04
CA ASN A 349 -0.64 3.57 28.37
C ASN A 349 0.84 3.96 28.43
N ARG A 350 1.60 3.75 27.37
CA ARG A 350 3.03 4.10 27.28
C ARG A 350 3.31 5.36 26.49
N SER A 351 2.28 5.96 25.91
CA SER A 351 2.45 7.16 25.09
C SER A 351 2.97 8.32 25.93
N THR A 352 3.96 9.01 25.38
CA THR A 352 4.52 10.24 25.94
C THR A 352 4.21 11.46 25.09
N THR A 353 3.50 11.30 23.98
CA THR A 353 3.08 12.40 23.12
C THR A 353 1.84 13.10 23.69
N ARG A 354 1.69 14.38 23.38
CA ARG A 354 0.56 15.19 23.86
C ARG A 354 -0.78 14.73 23.31
N TRP A 355 -0.77 14.20 22.07
CA TRP A 355 -1.96 13.72 21.37
C TRP A 355 -1.79 12.27 20.93
N ASN A 356 -2.84 11.50 21.13
CA ASN A 356 -2.98 10.17 20.56
C ASN A 356 -4.17 10.19 19.60
N VAL A 357 -3.91 10.01 18.32
CA VAL A 357 -4.93 9.98 17.28
C VAL A 357 -5.20 8.52 16.90
N LEU A 358 -6.46 8.13 16.89
CA LEU A 358 -6.91 6.85 16.34
C LEU A 358 -7.26 7.08 14.87
N ALA A 359 -6.41 6.62 13.97
CA ALA A 359 -6.65 6.66 12.53
C ALA A 359 -7.39 5.38 12.15
N GLN A 360 -8.70 5.50 11.96
CA GLN A 360 -9.61 4.39 11.75
C GLN A 360 -10.78 4.81 10.85
N GLN A 361 -11.51 3.87 10.33
CA GLN A 361 -12.44 4.01 9.21
C GLN A 361 -13.83 4.47 9.64
N THR A 362 -14.34 3.87 10.72
CA THR A 362 -15.74 3.97 11.09
C THR A 362 -15.99 5.07 12.13
N MET A 363 -17.22 5.51 12.26
CA MET A 363 -17.62 6.47 13.30
C MET A 363 -17.40 5.85 14.70
N PHE A 364 -16.71 6.58 15.58
CA PHE A 364 -16.35 6.09 16.93
C PHE A 364 -17.44 6.38 17.99
N SER A 365 -18.41 7.21 17.67
CA SER A 365 -19.47 7.60 18.60
C SER A 365 -20.82 7.06 18.15
N GLN A 366 -21.72 6.89 19.10
CA GLN A 366 -23.10 6.57 18.81
C GLN A 366 -23.70 7.64 17.89
N PHE A 367 -24.28 7.23 16.78
CA PHE A 367 -24.94 8.10 15.82
C PHE A 367 -26.46 8.11 16.10
N ASN A 368 -27.05 9.30 16.14
CA ASN A 368 -28.47 9.49 16.35
C ASN A 368 -29.10 10.14 15.12
N PHE A 369 -29.98 9.44 14.44
CA PHE A 369 -30.67 9.92 13.24
C PHE A 369 -31.70 11.04 13.50
N GLY A 370 -31.81 11.56 14.73
CA GLY A 370 -32.71 12.68 15.04
C GLY A 370 -34.20 12.30 15.03
N ASN A 371 -35.06 13.23 14.65
CA ASN A 371 -36.53 13.15 14.71
C ASN A 371 -37.17 12.07 13.82
N THR A 372 -36.63 10.90 13.74
CA THR A 372 -37.34 9.76 13.18
C THR A 372 -38.33 9.22 14.19
N GLN A 373 -39.33 8.42 13.77
CA GLN A 373 -40.30 7.79 14.65
C GLN A 373 -39.67 6.80 15.67
N PHE A 374 -38.35 6.75 15.70
CA PHE A 374 -37.56 5.83 16.50
C PHE A 374 -36.84 6.61 17.60
N LEU A 375 -36.77 6.07 18.79
CA LEU A 375 -36.07 6.69 19.91
C LEU A 375 -34.56 6.65 19.69
N PRO A 376 -33.81 7.67 20.15
CA PRO A 376 -32.35 7.68 20.08
C PRO A 376 -31.76 6.42 20.76
N GLY A 377 -30.96 5.68 20.05
CA GLY A 377 -30.32 4.45 20.54
C GLY A 377 -31.12 3.17 20.27
N ASP A 378 -32.28 3.24 19.62
CA ASP A 378 -33.06 2.07 19.22
C ASP A 378 -32.55 1.40 17.94
N PHE A 379 -31.65 2.08 17.21
CA PHE A 379 -31.07 1.58 15.99
C PHE A 379 -29.57 1.33 16.12
N PHE A 380 -29.19 0.25 15.53
CA PHE A 380 -27.79 -0.12 15.28
C PHE A 380 -27.53 0.04 13.78
N ASN A 381 -26.43 0.72 13.43
CA ASN A 381 -25.89 0.68 12.09
C ASN A 381 -24.76 -0.35 12.08
N PRO A 382 -24.86 -1.43 11.32
CA PRO A 382 -23.85 -2.48 11.31
C PRO A 382 -22.48 -2.00 10.79
N ASP A 383 -22.46 -0.91 10.01
CA ASP A 383 -21.25 -0.31 9.48
C ASP A 383 -20.51 0.60 10.48
N GLN A 384 -21.01 0.73 11.71
CA GLN A 384 -20.43 1.56 12.77
C GLN A 384 -19.87 0.73 13.94
#